data_c33b090920e1fd829aebe5833eb85936
#
_entry.id   c33b090920e1fd829aebe5833eb85936
#
_cell.length_a   1.000
_cell.length_b   1.000
_cell.length_c   1.000
_cell.angle_alpha   90.00
_cell.angle_beta   90.00
_cell.angle_gamma   90.00
#
_symmetry.space_group_name_H-M   'P 1'
#
loop_
_entity.id
_entity.type
_entity.pdbx_description
1 polymer ?
#
loop_
_entity_poly.entity_id
_entity_poly.type
_entity_poly.pdbx_seq_one_letter_code
_entity_poly.pdbx_strand_id
1 'polypeptide(L)'
;MLFRSITGYWKDTGNVPDMLEVNRLVLEGLEPRVDGTVDDDCEIIGRVVVEAGASVRASRIVGPVIIGAGSTIASSYVGPFTAIDADCSVVDSEIEYSIVLNNASIKGVGRIESSLIGHYAEVTPAPRVPRAHRLVLGDHSKVQISS
;
A
#
# COMPACT_ATOMS: atom_id res chain seq x y z
N MET A 1 12.45 10.49 7.16
CA MET A 1 11.71 9.25 6.88
C MET A 1 10.48 9.53 6.05
N LEU A 2 10.24 8.72 5.03
CA LEU A 2 9.13 8.91 4.11
C LEU A 2 7.77 8.98 4.80
N PHE A 3 7.43 7.96 5.62
CA PHE A 3 6.10 7.86 6.22
C PHE A 3 5.83 8.98 7.24
N ARG A 4 6.85 9.42 7.93
CA ARG A 4 6.72 10.54 8.87
C ARG A 4 6.44 11.83 8.12
N SER A 5 7.14 12.05 7.03
CA SER A 5 6.93 13.23 6.18
C SER A 5 5.53 13.23 5.57
N ILE A 6 5.06 12.07 5.11
CA ILE A 6 3.73 11.91 4.53
C ILE A 6 2.65 12.20 5.57
N THR A 7 2.78 11.66 6.78
CA THR A 7 1.81 11.89 7.84
C THR A 7 1.74 13.37 8.22
N GLY A 8 2.89 14.03 8.34
CA GLY A 8 2.93 15.47 8.60
C GLY A 8 2.29 16.29 7.50
N TYR A 9 2.59 15.95 6.26
CA TYR A 9 2.01 16.62 5.09
C TYR A 9 0.49 16.48 5.07
N TRP A 10 -0.02 15.28 5.37
CA TRP A 10 -1.45 15.01 5.44
C TRP A 10 -2.14 15.89 6.49
N LYS A 11 -1.53 16.03 7.66
CA LYS A 11 -2.07 16.91 8.72
C LYS A 11 -2.14 18.36 8.29
N ASP A 12 -1.14 18.81 7.53
CA ASP A 12 -1.04 20.20 7.13
C ASP A 12 -1.94 20.57 5.96
N THR A 13 -2.01 19.70 4.95
CA THR A 13 -2.70 20.02 3.69
C THR A 13 -3.89 19.14 3.37
N GLY A 14 -3.88 17.88 3.81
CA GLY A 14 -4.92 16.92 3.48
C GLY A 14 -5.03 16.60 1.99
N ASN A 15 -3.99 16.86 1.21
CA ASN A 15 -4.01 16.74 -0.25
C ASN A 15 -3.39 15.42 -0.70
N VAL A 16 -4.23 14.41 -0.99
CA VAL A 16 -3.77 13.09 -1.38
C VAL A 16 -3.00 13.09 -2.71
N PRO A 17 -3.46 13.76 -3.78
CA PRO A 17 -2.68 13.78 -5.03
C PRO A 17 -1.26 14.29 -4.84
N ASP A 18 -1.06 15.33 -4.04
CA ASP A 18 0.28 15.86 -3.77
C ASP A 18 1.12 14.89 -2.96
N MET A 19 0.51 14.19 -2.02
CA MET A 19 1.21 13.18 -1.22
C MET A 19 1.68 12.02 -2.08
N LEU A 20 0.84 11.57 -3.02
CA LEU A 20 1.20 10.51 -3.96
C LEU A 20 2.34 10.94 -4.87
N GLU A 21 2.37 12.20 -5.28
CA GLU A 21 3.46 12.73 -6.10
C GLU A 21 4.77 12.79 -5.32
N VAL A 22 4.75 13.24 -4.06
CA VAL A 22 5.93 13.23 -3.19
C VAL A 22 6.42 11.80 -3.01
N ASN A 23 5.51 10.87 -2.77
CA ASN A 23 5.84 9.45 -2.64
C ASN A 23 6.54 8.93 -3.90
N ARG A 24 6.01 9.24 -5.08
CA ARG A 24 6.60 8.85 -6.34
C ARG A 24 8.04 9.34 -6.47
N LEU A 25 8.26 10.61 -6.18
CA LEU A 25 9.59 11.22 -6.27
C LEU A 25 10.60 10.56 -5.33
N VAL A 26 10.18 10.28 -4.10
CA VAL A 26 11.04 9.62 -3.13
C VAL A 26 11.36 8.18 -3.56
N LEU A 27 10.36 7.45 -4.05
CA LEU A 27 10.54 6.06 -4.45
C LEU A 27 11.41 5.90 -5.69
N GLU A 28 11.48 6.90 -6.56
CA GLU A 28 12.37 6.86 -7.72
C GLU A 28 13.84 6.73 -7.31
N GLY A 29 14.21 7.19 -6.12
CA GLY A 29 15.57 7.13 -5.60
C GLY A 29 15.88 5.92 -4.75
N LEU A 30 14.96 4.93 -4.65
CA LEU A 30 15.21 3.76 -3.80
C LEU A 30 16.39 2.93 -4.27
N GLU A 31 17.21 2.52 -3.30
CA GLU A 31 18.23 1.50 -3.51
C GLU A 31 17.61 0.13 -3.18
N PRO A 32 17.58 -0.82 -4.13
CA PRO A 32 16.99 -2.13 -3.87
C PRO A 32 17.66 -2.84 -2.70
N ARG A 33 16.85 -3.44 -1.84
CA ARG A 33 17.36 -4.12 -0.64
C ARG A 33 16.31 -5.11 -0.15
N VAL A 34 16.74 -6.32 0.21
CA VAL A 34 15.85 -7.32 0.80
C VAL A 34 16.45 -7.75 2.14
N ASP A 35 15.89 -7.23 3.23
CA ASP A 35 16.27 -7.59 4.60
C ASP A 35 15.24 -8.49 5.26
N GLY A 36 14.06 -8.62 4.66
CA GLY A 36 13.01 -9.52 5.09
C GLY A 36 13.04 -10.85 4.36
N THR A 37 11.93 -11.56 4.39
CA THR A 37 11.79 -12.86 3.78
C THR A 37 10.94 -12.78 2.50
N VAL A 38 11.47 -13.31 1.41
CA VAL A 38 10.74 -13.40 0.12
C VAL A 38 10.83 -14.86 -0.33
N ASP A 39 9.69 -15.54 -0.52
CA ASP A 39 9.71 -16.93 -0.92
C ASP A 39 9.98 -17.10 -2.42
N ASP A 40 10.19 -18.36 -2.83
CA ASP A 40 10.57 -18.69 -4.21
C ASP A 40 9.42 -18.50 -5.21
N ASP A 41 8.19 -18.43 -4.73
CA ASP A 41 7.01 -18.24 -5.57
C ASP A 41 6.76 -16.76 -5.89
N CYS A 42 7.62 -15.87 -5.41
CA CYS A 42 7.49 -14.44 -5.66
C CYS A 42 8.25 -14.01 -6.90
N GLU A 43 7.72 -13.00 -7.56
CA GLU A 43 8.41 -12.32 -8.64
C GLU A 43 8.68 -10.88 -8.21
N ILE A 44 9.95 -10.51 -8.13
CA ILE A 44 10.38 -9.17 -7.72
C ILE A 44 11.03 -8.50 -8.93
N ILE A 45 10.46 -7.40 -9.38
CA ILE A 45 10.94 -6.67 -10.56
C ILE A 45 11.22 -5.22 -10.19
N GLY A 46 12.40 -4.73 -10.59
CA GLY A 46 12.75 -3.33 -10.40
C GLY A 46 13.22 -3.01 -8.98
N ARG A 47 13.07 -1.76 -8.59
CA ARG A 47 13.58 -1.27 -7.30
C ARG A 47 12.60 -1.57 -6.19
N VAL A 48 12.91 -2.58 -5.40
CA VAL A 48 12.07 -3.01 -4.29
C VAL A 48 12.88 -3.06 -3.01
N VAL A 49 12.36 -2.46 -1.96
CA VAL A 49 12.91 -2.56 -0.61
C VAL A 49 11.95 -3.40 0.23
N VAL A 50 12.46 -4.48 0.81
CA VAL A 50 11.74 -5.31 1.78
C VAL A 50 12.48 -5.20 3.10
N GLU A 51 11.89 -4.52 4.06
CA GLU A 51 12.55 -4.25 5.34
C GLU A 51 12.55 -5.48 6.25
N ALA A 52 13.39 -5.44 7.28
CA ALA A 52 13.54 -6.56 8.21
C ALA A 52 12.21 -6.94 8.86
N GLY A 53 11.96 -8.22 8.99
CA GLY A 53 10.71 -8.73 9.58
C GLY A 53 9.53 -8.79 8.62
N ALA A 54 9.62 -8.15 7.45
CA ALA A 54 8.58 -8.27 6.44
C ALA A 54 8.62 -9.64 5.76
N SER A 55 7.49 -10.13 5.33
CA SER A 55 7.35 -11.42 4.67
C SER A 55 6.52 -11.27 3.40
N VAL A 56 7.07 -11.72 2.27
CA VAL A 56 6.40 -11.68 0.97
C VAL A 56 6.27 -13.10 0.45
N ARG A 57 5.03 -13.53 0.17
CA ARG A 57 4.74 -14.90 -0.27
C ARG A 57 3.82 -14.91 -1.48
N ALA A 58 4.14 -15.75 -2.45
CA ALA A 58 3.30 -16.02 -3.64
C ALA A 58 2.77 -14.73 -4.29
N SER A 59 3.63 -13.71 -4.38
CA SER A 59 3.22 -12.38 -4.82
C SER A 59 4.11 -11.86 -5.94
N ARG A 60 3.59 -10.88 -6.66
CA ARG A 60 4.35 -10.18 -7.68
C ARG A 60 4.52 -8.73 -7.24
N ILE A 61 5.77 -8.29 -7.11
CA ILE A 61 6.12 -6.94 -6.70
C ILE A 61 6.86 -6.26 -7.84
N VAL A 62 6.31 -5.17 -8.33
CA VAL A 62 6.92 -4.39 -9.41
C VAL A 62 7.25 -3.01 -8.86
N GLY A 63 8.54 -2.72 -8.75
CA GLY A 63 9.03 -1.47 -8.17
C GLY A 63 8.85 -0.25 -9.07
N PRO A 64 9.08 0.94 -8.51
CA PRO A 64 9.60 1.18 -7.16
C PRO A 64 8.57 0.91 -6.06
N VAL A 65 8.93 0.08 -5.09
CA VAL A 65 8.05 -0.29 -3.98
C VAL A 65 8.88 -0.40 -2.70
N ILE A 66 8.34 0.09 -1.59
CA ILE A 66 8.89 -0.18 -0.26
C ILE A 66 7.87 -0.95 0.58
N ILE A 67 8.32 -2.03 1.20
CA ILE A 67 7.51 -2.84 2.11
C ILE A 67 8.14 -2.73 3.50
N GLY A 68 7.41 -2.11 4.42
CA GLY A 68 7.90 -1.78 5.74
C GLY A 68 8.07 -2.98 6.66
N ALA A 69 8.82 -2.76 7.74
CA ALA A 69 9.17 -3.79 8.71
C ALA A 69 7.91 -4.47 9.28
N GLY A 70 7.96 -5.79 9.41
CA GLY A 70 6.87 -6.56 10.01
C GLY A 70 5.62 -6.72 9.14
N SER A 71 5.62 -6.19 7.92
CA SER A 71 4.47 -6.31 7.02
C SER A 71 4.40 -7.68 6.36
N THR A 72 3.20 -8.13 6.04
CA THR A 72 2.94 -9.40 5.36
C THR A 72 2.24 -9.14 4.05
N ILE A 73 2.84 -9.63 2.96
CA ILE A 73 2.26 -9.56 1.62
C ILE A 73 2.09 -10.99 1.15
N ALA A 74 0.87 -11.39 0.82
CA ALA A 74 0.60 -12.77 0.39
C ALA A 74 -0.40 -12.81 -0.76
N SER A 75 -0.10 -13.61 -1.78
CA SER A 75 -0.98 -13.84 -2.93
C SER A 75 -1.48 -12.53 -3.55
N SER A 76 -0.59 -11.55 -3.64
CA SER A 76 -0.97 -10.18 -4.03
C SER A 76 -0.08 -9.64 -5.14
N TYR A 77 -0.57 -8.59 -5.77
CA TYR A 77 0.21 -7.78 -6.69
C TYR A 77 0.42 -6.40 -6.08
N VAL A 78 1.67 -5.98 -5.96
CA VAL A 78 2.03 -4.62 -5.52
C VAL A 78 2.80 -3.96 -6.64
N GLY A 79 2.19 -2.95 -7.23
CA GLY A 79 2.73 -2.29 -8.42
C GLY A 79 3.52 -1.03 -8.13
N PRO A 80 4.01 -0.37 -9.21
CA PRO A 80 4.94 0.74 -9.09
C PRO A 80 4.44 1.90 -8.24
N PHE A 81 5.38 2.51 -7.54
CA PHE A 81 5.16 3.71 -6.72
C PHE A 81 4.21 3.48 -5.56
N THR A 82 4.32 2.31 -4.94
CA THR A 82 3.56 1.95 -3.75
C THR A 82 4.49 1.91 -2.54
N ALA A 83 4.06 2.53 -1.45
CA ALA A 83 4.76 2.51 -0.18
C ALA A 83 3.86 1.88 0.88
N ILE A 84 4.33 0.79 1.49
CA ILE A 84 3.62 0.07 2.54
C ILE A 84 4.45 0.21 3.82
N ASP A 85 3.86 0.83 4.84
CA ASP A 85 4.51 1.07 6.12
C ASP A 85 4.59 -0.21 6.95
N ALA A 86 5.06 -0.08 8.19
CA ALA A 86 5.29 -1.21 9.09
C ALA A 86 3.99 -1.89 9.52
N ASP A 87 4.09 -3.19 9.76
CA ASP A 87 3.02 -4.00 10.36
C ASP A 87 1.71 -4.00 9.58
N CYS A 88 1.79 -3.82 8.28
CA CYS A 88 0.64 -3.92 7.38
C CYS A 88 0.41 -5.35 6.91
N SER A 89 -0.80 -5.63 6.46
CA SER A 89 -1.14 -6.92 5.87
C SER A 89 -1.86 -6.69 4.54
N VAL A 90 -1.33 -7.27 3.46
CA VAL A 90 -1.95 -7.23 2.13
C VAL A 90 -2.07 -8.66 1.63
N VAL A 91 -3.30 -9.15 1.52
CA VAL A 91 -3.59 -10.56 1.20
C VAL A 91 -4.64 -10.63 0.08
N ASP A 92 -4.37 -11.45 -0.94
CA ASP A 92 -5.28 -11.65 -2.07
C ASP A 92 -5.76 -10.34 -2.69
N SER A 93 -4.87 -9.36 -2.83
CA SER A 93 -5.24 -8.02 -3.27
C SER A 93 -4.28 -7.49 -4.32
N GLU A 94 -4.70 -6.45 -5.03
CA GLU A 94 -3.85 -5.74 -5.98
C GLU A 94 -3.82 -4.27 -5.64
N ILE A 95 -2.62 -3.69 -5.58
CA ILE A 95 -2.45 -2.28 -5.23
C ILE A 95 -1.28 -1.67 -6.01
N GLU A 96 -1.47 -0.44 -6.50
CA GLU A 96 -0.39 0.33 -7.12
C GLU A 96 -0.59 1.83 -6.90
N TYR A 97 0.49 2.57 -7.03
CA TYR A 97 0.51 4.04 -6.90
C TYR A 97 -0.25 4.51 -5.66
N SER A 98 0.06 3.93 -4.51
CA SER A 98 -0.67 4.18 -3.26
C SER A 98 0.26 4.21 -2.08
N ILE A 99 -0.26 4.75 -0.98
CA ILE A 99 0.44 4.81 0.30
C ILE A 99 -0.42 4.09 1.33
N VAL A 100 0.17 3.12 2.03
CA VAL A 100 -0.49 2.36 3.09
C VAL A 100 0.24 2.64 4.39
N LEU A 101 -0.45 3.26 5.34
CA LEU A 101 0.16 3.63 6.62
C LEU A 101 0.11 2.45 7.60
N ASN A 102 0.90 2.55 8.67
CA ASN A 102 1.18 1.42 9.55
C ASN A 102 -0.08 0.78 10.14
N ASN A 103 -0.02 -0.53 10.32
CA ASN A 103 -1.07 -1.37 10.89
C ASN A 103 -2.36 -1.46 10.05
N ALA A 104 -2.33 -1.05 8.80
CA ALA A 104 -3.46 -1.21 7.90
C ALA A 104 -3.56 -2.64 7.39
N SER A 105 -4.76 -3.08 7.06
CA SER A 105 -5.03 -4.43 6.54
C SER A 105 -5.88 -4.35 5.29
N ILE A 106 -5.45 -5.03 4.24
CA ILE A 106 -6.16 -5.11 2.95
C ILE A 106 -6.30 -6.59 2.59
N LYS A 107 -7.53 -7.06 2.44
CA LYS A 107 -7.79 -8.48 2.14
C LYS A 107 -8.85 -8.64 1.07
N GLY A 108 -8.54 -9.44 0.05
CA GLY A 108 -9.52 -9.87 -0.94
C GLY A 108 -10.05 -8.76 -1.82
N VAL A 109 -9.31 -7.68 -2.01
CA VAL A 109 -9.76 -6.52 -2.77
C VAL A 109 -9.03 -6.46 -4.10
N GLY A 110 -9.79 -6.38 -5.16
CA GLY A 110 -9.24 -6.12 -6.49
C GLY A 110 -8.61 -4.73 -6.53
N ARG A 111 -8.20 -4.34 -7.67
CA ARG A 111 -7.26 -3.25 -7.91
C ARG A 111 -7.53 -1.96 -7.15
N ILE A 112 -6.61 -1.62 -6.26
CA ILE A 112 -6.57 -0.34 -5.56
C ILE A 112 -5.51 0.51 -6.24
N GLU A 113 -5.83 1.76 -6.56
CA GLU A 113 -4.86 2.68 -7.12
C GLU A 113 -5.08 4.11 -6.62
N SER A 114 -4.01 4.90 -6.66
CA SER A 114 -4.06 6.34 -6.32
C SER A 114 -4.71 6.62 -4.96
N SER A 115 -4.40 5.78 -3.98
CA SER A 115 -5.09 5.79 -2.68
C SER A 115 -4.14 6.04 -1.52
N LEU A 116 -4.69 6.60 -0.46
CA LEU A 116 -4.04 6.68 0.84
C LEU A 116 -4.89 5.87 1.82
N ILE A 117 -4.28 4.84 2.39
CA ILE A 117 -4.92 3.97 3.39
C ILE A 117 -4.33 4.34 4.74
N GLY A 118 -5.16 4.84 5.63
CA GLY A 118 -4.72 5.38 6.93
C GLY A 118 -4.28 4.32 7.92
N HIS A 119 -3.76 4.79 9.06
CA HIS A 119 -3.33 3.92 10.16
C HIS A 119 -4.49 3.06 10.64
N TYR A 120 -4.25 1.78 10.87
CA TYR A 120 -5.23 0.82 11.38
C TYR A 120 -6.48 0.66 10.52
N ALA A 121 -6.46 1.17 9.28
CA ALA A 121 -7.61 1.01 8.38
C ALA A 121 -7.75 -0.45 7.93
N GLU A 122 -8.97 -0.86 7.68
CA GLU A 122 -9.27 -2.19 7.15
C GLU A 122 -10.02 -2.04 5.83
N VAL A 123 -9.56 -2.74 4.81
CA VAL A 123 -10.19 -2.76 3.49
C VAL A 123 -10.54 -4.20 3.16
N THR A 124 -11.81 -4.48 3.01
CA THR A 124 -12.32 -5.82 2.73
C THR A 124 -13.47 -5.76 1.72
N PRO A 125 -13.75 -6.86 1.01
CA PRO A 125 -14.90 -6.85 0.09
C PRO A 125 -16.21 -6.83 0.85
N ALA A 126 -17.27 -6.36 0.17
CA ALA A 126 -18.60 -6.36 0.74
C ALA A 126 -19.04 -7.82 0.99
N PRO A 127 -19.60 -8.12 2.18
CA PRO A 127 -19.86 -9.51 2.55
C PRO A 127 -21.07 -10.16 1.91
N ARG A 128 -21.86 -9.47 1.10
CA ARG A 128 -23.09 -10.03 0.54
C ARG A 128 -23.52 -9.41 -0.77
N VAL A 129 -24.50 -10.06 -1.40
CA VAL A 129 -25.11 -9.65 -2.66
C VAL A 129 -26.51 -9.12 -2.37
N PRO A 130 -26.95 -7.99 -2.95
CA PRO A 130 -26.20 -7.16 -3.89
C PRO A 130 -25.04 -6.43 -3.22
N ARG A 131 -24.02 -6.15 -4.01
CA ARG A 131 -22.85 -5.42 -3.52
C ARG A 131 -23.23 -3.98 -3.22
N ALA A 132 -22.80 -3.51 -2.09
CA ALA A 132 -23.03 -2.13 -1.67
C ALA A 132 -21.74 -1.51 -1.21
N HIS A 133 -21.61 -0.21 -1.42
CA HIS A 133 -20.48 0.55 -0.90
C HIS A 133 -20.87 1.12 0.45
N ARG A 134 -20.07 0.79 1.47
CA ARG A 134 -20.24 1.36 2.81
C ARG A 134 -19.12 2.36 3.02
N LEU A 135 -19.48 3.62 3.19
CA LEU A 135 -18.52 4.69 3.22
C LEU A 135 -18.52 5.40 4.57
N VAL A 136 -17.32 5.60 5.11
CA VAL A 136 -17.08 6.46 6.24
C VAL A 136 -16.03 7.46 5.78
N LEU A 137 -16.44 8.68 5.49
CA LEU A 137 -15.60 9.67 4.88
C LEU A 137 -15.39 10.85 5.84
N GLY A 138 -14.14 11.28 5.96
CA GLY A 138 -13.80 12.48 6.70
C GLY A 138 -14.06 13.75 5.87
N ASP A 139 -13.82 14.88 6.49
CA ASP A 139 -13.96 16.19 5.85
C ASP A 139 -13.00 16.29 4.66
N HIS A 140 -13.47 16.88 3.57
CA HIS A 140 -12.71 17.10 2.34
C HIS A 140 -12.32 15.81 1.61
N SER A 141 -12.92 14.69 1.95
CA SER A 141 -12.68 13.41 1.27
C SER A 141 -13.35 13.39 -0.10
N LYS A 142 -12.73 12.66 -1.02
CA LYS A 142 -13.27 12.44 -2.36
C LYS A 142 -13.25 10.94 -2.66
N VAL A 143 -14.35 10.43 -3.20
CA VAL A 143 -14.48 9.02 -3.54
C VAL A 143 -14.93 8.87 -4.97
N GLN A 144 -14.25 8.02 -5.72
CA GLN A 144 -14.65 7.60 -7.06
C GLN A 144 -15.00 6.11 -6.99
N ILE A 145 -16.20 5.78 -7.43
CA ILE A 145 -16.73 4.43 -7.31
C ILE A 145 -16.95 3.84 -8.69
N SER A 146 -16.36 2.65 -8.91
CA SER A 146 -16.61 1.86 -10.11
C SER A 146 -17.84 0.99 -9.87
N SER A 147 -18.76 1.06 -10.78
CA SER A 147 -19.97 0.23 -10.70
C SER A 147 -19.80 -1.08 -11.44
#